data_1327b8ac67d4d306b668789c6b139bc6
#
_entry.id   1327b8ac67d4d306b668789c6b139bc6
#
_cell.length_a   1.000
_cell.length_b   1.000
_cell.length_c   1.000
_cell.angle_alpha   90.00
_cell.angle_beta   90.00
_cell.angle_gamma   90.00
#
_symmetry.space_group_name_H-M   'P 1'
#
loop_
_entity.id
_entity.type
_entity.pdbx_description
1 polymer ?
#
loop_
_entity_poly.entity_id
_entity_poly.type
_entity_poly.pdbx_seq_one_letter_code
_entity_poly.pdbx_strand_id
1 'polypeptide(L)'
;MEVQSASTKRILLVDDDKFLLDMYAIKFSKAGYEVKTADSTEGGLKLVRGGYVPDVMLCDIVMPGMDGLDLVNAIRKENLAPGAVTIMLTNQGSSDDISRAKKLGVDGYIVKATTIPSEVLAEVERIRSSKKA
;
A
#
# COMPACT_ATOMS: atom_id res chain seq x y z
N MET A 1 3.84 14.45 25.31
CA MET A 1 4.10 14.46 24.75
C MET A 1 4.85 13.95 23.72
N GLU A 2 5.65 13.91 23.49
CA GLU A 2 6.39 13.54 22.50
C GLU A 2 6.26 12.19 22.06
N VAL A 3 5.74 11.47 22.78
CA VAL A 3 5.43 10.13 22.44
C VAL A 3 4.71 10.02 21.13
N GLN A 4 3.99 11.05 20.78
CA GLN A 4 3.22 10.99 19.55
C GLN A 4 4.06 10.85 18.33
N SER A 5 5.25 11.43 18.33
CA SER A 5 6.07 11.32 17.14
C SER A 5 6.50 9.87 16.90
N ALA A 6 6.61 9.09 17.98
CA ALA A 6 6.98 7.68 17.82
C ALA A 6 5.86 6.86 17.21
N SER A 7 4.64 7.36 17.20
CA SER A 7 3.53 6.60 16.64
C SER A 7 3.19 7.03 15.22
N THR A 8 3.99 7.89 14.60
CA THR A 8 3.76 8.28 13.23
C THR A 8 3.92 7.06 12.33
N LYS A 9 2.91 6.80 11.51
CA LYS A 9 2.94 5.67 10.61
C LYS A 9 3.51 6.06 9.26
N ARG A 10 4.24 5.14 8.67
CA ARG A 10 4.82 5.32 7.35
C ARG A 10 4.01 4.53 6.35
N ILE A 11 3.63 5.17 5.26
CA ILE A 11 2.90 4.49 4.20
C ILE A 11 3.63 4.63 2.88
N LEU A 12 3.74 3.53 2.15
CA LEU A 12 4.25 3.51 0.80
C LEU A 12 3.08 3.36 -0.16
N LEU A 13 2.91 4.33 -1.03
CA LEU A 13 1.87 4.33 -2.04
C LEU A 13 2.49 4.02 -3.40
N VAL A 14 1.99 2.98 -4.08
CA VAL A 14 2.51 2.59 -5.38
C VAL A 14 1.36 2.56 -6.38
N ASP A 15 1.42 3.44 -7.39
CA ASP A 15 0.36 3.56 -8.39
C ASP A 15 0.95 4.27 -9.60
N ASP A 16 0.71 3.76 -10.80
CA ASP A 16 1.23 4.40 -12.00
C ASP A 16 0.37 5.57 -12.47
N ASP A 17 -0.81 5.76 -11.89
CA ASP A 17 -1.63 6.93 -12.15
C ASP A 17 -1.16 8.05 -11.22
N LYS A 18 -0.35 8.95 -11.77
CA LYS A 18 0.26 10.00 -10.96
C LYS A 18 -0.75 10.94 -10.34
N PHE A 19 -1.87 11.18 -11.01
CA PHE A 19 -2.91 12.05 -10.49
C PHE A 19 -3.50 11.45 -9.21
N LEU A 20 -3.86 10.17 -9.25
CA LEU A 20 -4.38 9.49 -8.08
C LEU A 20 -3.33 9.38 -6.99
N LEU A 21 -2.09 9.08 -7.38
CA LEU A 21 -1.00 8.96 -6.43
C LEU A 21 -0.82 10.24 -5.63
N ASP A 22 -0.86 11.39 -6.31
CA ASP A 22 -0.76 12.68 -5.65
C ASP A 22 -1.93 12.94 -4.73
N MET A 23 -3.14 12.59 -5.15
CA MET A 23 -4.32 12.78 -4.33
C MET A 23 -4.27 11.94 -3.06
N TYR A 24 -3.87 10.68 -3.19
CA TYR A 24 -3.71 9.82 -2.02
C TYR A 24 -2.61 10.37 -1.10
N ALA A 25 -1.50 10.80 -1.68
CA ALA A 25 -0.39 11.33 -0.88
C ALA A 25 -0.84 12.50 -0.01
N ILE A 26 -1.62 13.41 -0.59
CA ILE A 26 -2.14 14.55 0.15
C ILE A 26 -3.08 14.08 1.26
N LYS A 27 -3.97 13.15 0.93
CA LYS A 27 -4.96 12.68 1.89
C LYS A 27 -4.31 12.00 3.09
N PHE A 28 -3.36 11.10 2.83
CA PHE A 28 -2.69 10.38 3.90
C PHE A 28 -1.75 11.30 4.70
N SER A 29 -1.10 12.23 4.03
CA SER A 29 -0.23 13.17 4.72
C SER A 29 -1.03 14.02 5.70
N LYS A 30 -2.21 14.49 5.29
CA LYS A 30 -3.08 15.28 6.17
C LYS A 30 -3.59 14.45 7.34
N ALA A 31 -3.67 13.15 7.18
CA ALA A 31 -4.12 12.25 8.25
C ALA A 31 -2.97 11.87 9.20
N GLY A 32 -1.79 12.41 9.01
CA GLY A 32 -0.68 12.19 9.92
C GLY A 32 0.31 11.13 9.49
N TYR A 33 0.18 10.58 8.30
CA TYR A 33 1.14 9.59 7.80
C TYR A 33 2.37 10.26 7.23
N GLU A 34 3.50 9.60 7.39
CA GLU A 34 4.70 9.94 6.64
C GLU A 34 4.62 9.17 5.33
N VAL A 35 4.50 9.88 4.21
CA VAL A 35 4.16 9.29 2.92
C VAL A 35 5.37 9.21 2.01
N LYS A 36 5.60 8.04 1.42
CA LYS A 36 6.51 7.87 0.29
C LYS A 36 5.70 7.35 -0.88
N THR A 37 6.02 7.79 -2.07
CA THR A 37 5.30 7.38 -3.27
C THR A 37 6.26 6.78 -4.29
N ALA A 38 5.72 5.87 -5.10
CA ALA A 38 6.44 5.33 -6.24
C ALA A 38 5.44 5.16 -7.38
N ASP A 39 5.82 5.59 -8.57
CA ASP A 39 4.93 5.48 -9.72
C ASP A 39 5.19 4.21 -10.54
N SER A 40 6.02 3.32 -10.00
CA SER A 40 6.30 2.02 -10.60
C SER A 40 6.60 1.01 -9.52
N THR A 41 6.44 -0.26 -9.84
CA THR A 41 6.77 -1.33 -8.91
C THR A 41 8.27 -1.41 -8.68
N GLU A 42 9.07 -1.17 -9.72
CA GLU A 42 10.52 -1.12 -9.55
C GLU A 42 10.92 -0.02 -8.59
N GLY A 43 10.29 1.15 -8.70
CA GLY A 43 10.58 2.26 -7.78
C GLY A 43 10.22 1.91 -6.35
N GLY A 44 9.09 1.25 -6.15
CA GLY A 44 8.67 0.82 -4.84
C GLY A 44 9.63 -0.19 -4.23
N LEU A 45 10.04 -1.18 -5.03
CA LEU A 45 10.97 -2.20 -4.56
C LEU A 45 12.32 -1.58 -4.20
N LYS A 46 12.78 -0.64 -5.02
CA LYS A 46 14.04 0.05 -4.77
C LYS A 46 14.03 0.80 -3.44
N LEU A 47 12.92 1.46 -3.13
CA LEU A 47 12.79 2.17 -1.86
C LEU A 47 12.91 1.21 -0.67
N VAL A 48 12.21 0.09 -0.73
CA VAL A 48 12.20 -0.87 0.36
C VAL A 48 13.55 -1.56 0.50
N ARG A 49 14.15 -1.93 -0.62
CA ARG A 49 15.50 -2.50 -0.60
C ARG A 49 16.54 -1.52 -0.06
N GLY A 50 16.31 -0.24 -0.27
CA GLY A 50 17.20 0.80 0.21
C GLY A 50 17.08 1.11 1.68
N GLY A 51 16.18 0.43 2.37
CA GLY A 51 16.05 0.58 3.81
C GLY A 51 14.77 1.25 4.28
N TYR A 52 13.90 1.67 3.38
CA TYR A 52 12.63 2.24 3.80
C TYR A 52 11.72 1.12 4.30
N VAL A 53 11.25 1.23 5.54
CA VAL A 53 10.40 0.22 6.15
C VAL A 53 9.01 0.83 6.40
N PRO A 54 8.07 0.60 5.49
CA PRO A 54 6.71 1.12 5.69
C PRO A 54 5.95 0.30 6.71
N ASP A 55 5.02 0.95 7.40
CA ASP A 55 4.05 0.27 8.25
C ASP A 55 2.87 -0.22 7.43
N VAL A 56 2.59 0.49 6.33
CA VAL A 56 1.48 0.15 5.42
C VAL A 56 1.99 0.27 3.99
N MET A 57 1.61 -0.68 3.15
CA MET A 57 1.84 -0.61 1.71
C MET A 57 0.50 -0.63 1.01
N LEU A 58 0.23 0.38 0.19
CA LEU A 58 -0.98 0.47 -0.60
C LEU A 58 -0.56 0.48 -2.05
N CYS A 59 -0.78 -0.64 -2.74
CA CYS A 59 -0.25 -0.88 -4.07
C CYS A 59 -1.33 -1.20 -5.08
N ASP A 60 -1.26 -0.56 -6.25
CA ASP A 60 -2.09 -0.93 -7.38
C ASP A 60 -1.63 -2.31 -7.88
N ILE A 61 -2.57 -3.15 -8.29
CA ILE A 61 -2.22 -4.46 -8.83
C ILE A 61 -1.75 -4.34 -10.27
N VAL A 62 -2.52 -3.65 -11.11
CA VAL A 62 -2.25 -3.62 -12.55
C VAL A 62 -1.30 -2.48 -12.87
N MET A 63 -0.06 -2.83 -13.16
CA MET A 63 0.97 -1.86 -13.50
C MET A 63 1.85 -2.43 -14.61
N PRO A 64 2.44 -1.58 -15.45
CA PRO A 64 3.32 -2.06 -16.51
C PRO A 64 4.50 -2.85 -15.95
N GLY A 65 4.88 -3.91 -16.63
CA GLY A 65 5.99 -4.75 -16.21
C GLY A 65 5.61 -5.61 -15.02
N MET A 66 6.38 -5.51 -13.94
CA MET A 66 6.07 -6.21 -12.70
C MET A 66 4.79 -5.61 -12.12
N ASP A 67 3.79 -6.45 -11.80
CA ASP A 67 2.57 -5.93 -11.22
C ASP A 67 2.69 -5.79 -9.69
N GLY A 68 1.65 -5.24 -9.06
CA GLY A 68 1.70 -4.98 -7.63
C GLY A 68 1.82 -6.23 -6.78
N LEU A 69 1.23 -7.34 -7.22
CA LEU A 69 1.34 -8.60 -6.48
C LEU A 69 2.74 -9.19 -6.60
N ASP A 70 3.38 -9.02 -7.75
CA ASP A 70 4.78 -9.42 -7.92
C ASP A 70 5.67 -8.61 -6.98
N LEU A 71 5.39 -7.33 -6.83
CA LEU A 71 6.14 -6.48 -5.91
C LEU A 71 6.01 -7.00 -4.47
N VAL A 72 4.80 -7.29 -4.04
CA VAL A 72 4.56 -7.81 -2.69
C VAL A 72 5.30 -9.14 -2.49
N ASN A 73 5.23 -10.00 -3.50
CA ASN A 73 5.91 -11.29 -3.42
C ASN A 73 7.42 -11.13 -3.27
N ALA A 74 8.01 -10.21 -4.03
CA ALA A 74 9.45 -9.95 -3.95
C ALA A 74 9.83 -9.42 -2.56
N ILE A 75 9.06 -8.49 -2.05
CA ILE A 75 9.30 -7.93 -0.73
C ILE A 75 9.26 -9.01 0.35
N ARG A 76 8.30 -9.91 0.26
CA ARG A 76 8.17 -10.98 1.24
C ARG A 76 9.28 -12.01 1.14
N LYS A 77 9.66 -12.37 -0.09
CA LYS A 77 10.75 -13.33 -0.29
C LYS A 77 12.06 -12.82 0.26
N GLU A 78 12.27 -11.53 0.22
CA GLU A 78 13.49 -10.90 0.71
C GLU A 78 13.39 -10.51 2.18
N ASN A 79 12.29 -10.83 2.84
CA ASN A 79 12.05 -10.49 4.24
C ASN A 79 12.14 -9.00 4.51
N LEU A 80 11.68 -8.19 3.57
CA LEU A 80 11.65 -6.74 3.72
C LEU A 80 10.29 -6.35 4.33
N ALA A 81 10.29 -5.34 5.18
CA ALA A 81 9.08 -4.81 5.82
C ALA A 81 8.16 -5.91 6.36
N PRO A 82 8.67 -6.81 7.22
CA PRO A 82 7.91 -8.00 7.61
C PRO A 82 6.62 -7.72 8.37
N GLY A 83 6.52 -6.58 9.02
CA GLY A 83 5.31 -6.22 9.77
C GLY A 83 4.35 -5.32 9.03
N ALA A 84 4.61 -5.03 7.76
CA ALA A 84 3.78 -4.08 7.02
C ALA A 84 2.40 -4.63 6.73
N VAL A 85 1.40 -3.79 6.91
CA VAL A 85 0.03 -4.08 6.48
C VAL A 85 0.00 -3.85 4.97
N THR A 86 -0.37 -4.87 4.22
CA THR A 86 -0.33 -4.82 2.76
C THR A 86 -1.74 -4.80 2.20
N ILE A 87 -2.06 -3.75 1.44
CA ILE A 87 -3.40 -3.55 0.88
C ILE A 87 -3.25 -3.31 -0.61
N MET A 88 -4.04 -4.03 -1.41
CA MET A 88 -3.99 -3.89 -2.86
C MET A 88 -5.11 -2.99 -3.35
N LEU A 89 -4.80 -2.16 -4.34
CA LEU A 89 -5.80 -1.37 -5.07
C LEU A 89 -6.06 -2.05 -6.40
N THR A 90 -7.31 -2.19 -6.76
CA THR A 90 -7.66 -2.83 -8.03
C THR A 90 -8.79 -2.05 -8.69
N ASN A 91 -8.75 -1.93 -10.01
CA ASN A 91 -9.81 -1.23 -10.73
C ASN A 91 -11.11 -2.04 -10.76
N GLN A 92 -10.98 -3.34 -10.85
CA GLN A 92 -12.13 -4.22 -10.84
C GLN A 92 -11.73 -5.44 -10.05
N GLY A 93 -12.61 -6.00 -9.31
CA GLY A 93 -12.28 -7.16 -8.52
C GLY A 93 -12.18 -8.42 -9.39
N SER A 94 -11.16 -8.51 -10.24
CA SER A 94 -10.92 -9.70 -11.04
C SER A 94 -10.70 -10.88 -10.10
N SER A 95 -11.38 -12.01 -10.39
CA SER A 95 -11.29 -13.17 -9.51
C SER A 95 -9.87 -13.74 -9.46
N ASP A 96 -9.12 -13.65 -10.58
CA ASP A 96 -7.73 -14.12 -10.59
C ASP A 96 -6.85 -13.27 -9.71
N ASP A 97 -7.00 -11.96 -9.76
CA ASP A 97 -6.21 -11.05 -8.94
C ASP A 97 -6.54 -11.22 -7.47
N ILE A 98 -7.83 -11.38 -7.16
CA ILE A 98 -8.26 -11.60 -5.79
C ILE A 98 -7.69 -12.91 -5.25
N SER A 99 -7.71 -13.97 -6.06
CA SER A 99 -7.14 -15.26 -5.68
C SER A 99 -5.65 -15.16 -5.41
N ARG A 100 -4.92 -14.47 -6.29
CA ARG A 100 -3.49 -14.27 -6.10
C ARG A 100 -3.20 -13.48 -4.82
N ALA A 101 -3.98 -12.44 -4.58
CA ALA A 101 -3.82 -11.62 -3.38
C ALA A 101 -4.04 -12.44 -2.12
N LYS A 102 -5.06 -13.28 -2.12
CA LYS A 102 -5.35 -14.14 -0.99
C LYS A 102 -4.24 -15.15 -0.74
N LYS A 103 -3.69 -15.73 -1.80
CA LYS A 103 -2.59 -16.68 -1.68
C LYS A 103 -1.34 -16.03 -1.10
N LEU A 104 -1.11 -14.77 -1.42
CA LEU A 104 0.01 -14.03 -0.87
C LEU A 104 -0.25 -13.59 0.57
N GLY A 105 -1.49 -13.70 1.03
CA GLY A 105 -1.83 -13.30 2.39
C GLY A 105 -1.81 -11.80 2.59
N VAL A 106 -2.24 -11.03 1.58
CA VAL A 106 -2.37 -9.58 1.77
C VAL A 106 -3.48 -9.31 2.77
N ASP A 107 -3.41 -8.17 3.42
CA ASP A 107 -4.34 -7.85 4.51
C ASP A 107 -5.68 -7.32 4.02
N GLY A 108 -5.74 -6.85 2.79
CA GLY A 108 -6.99 -6.39 2.22
C GLY A 108 -6.83 -5.92 0.79
N TYR A 109 -7.95 -5.61 0.15
CA TYR A 109 -7.94 -5.00 -1.17
C TYR A 109 -9.11 -4.03 -1.28
N ILE A 110 -8.93 -3.01 -2.10
CA ILE A 110 -9.88 -1.92 -2.27
C ILE A 110 -10.13 -1.75 -3.76
N VAL A 111 -11.38 -1.60 -4.16
CA VAL A 111 -11.75 -1.41 -5.57
C VAL A 111 -11.72 0.08 -5.87
N LYS A 112 -10.77 0.51 -6.68
CA LYS A 112 -10.54 1.93 -6.99
C LYS A 112 -11.75 2.58 -7.66
N ALA A 113 -12.40 1.86 -8.56
CA ALA A 113 -13.46 2.43 -9.37
C ALA A 113 -14.67 2.88 -8.56
N THR A 114 -14.85 2.33 -7.37
CA THR A 114 -16.02 2.62 -6.53
C THR A 114 -15.66 3.29 -5.23
N THR A 115 -14.42 3.75 -5.08
CA THR A 115 -13.94 4.25 -3.79
C THR A 115 -13.18 5.56 -3.98
N ILE A 116 -13.65 6.63 -3.36
CA ILE A 116 -12.95 7.92 -3.43
C ILE A 116 -11.83 7.97 -2.40
N PRO A 117 -10.86 8.91 -2.52
CA PRO A 117 -9.70 8.93 -1.63
C PRO A 117 -9.98 8.94 -0.14
N SER A 118 -11.02 9.64 0.30
CA SER A 118 -11.35 9.64 1.73
C SER A 118 -11.84 8.28 2.20
N GLU A 119 -12.52 7.54 1.31
CA GLU A 119 -12.94 6.18 1.63
C GLU A 119 -11.77 5.21 1.62
N VAL A 120 -10.80 5.44 0.73
CA VAL A 120 -9.58 4.64 0.72
C VAL A 120 -8.85 4.81 2.06
N LEU A 121 -8.72 6.04 2.52
CA LEU A 121 -8.10 6.29 3.82
C LEU A 121 -8.84 5.56 4.94
N ALA A 122 -10.18 5.65 4.95
CA ALA A 122 -10.98 4.99 5.99
C ALA A 122 -10.79 3.47 5.96
N GLU A 123 -10.74 2.88 4.77
CA GLU A 123 -10.54 1.43 4.64
C GLU A 123 -9.14 1.02 5.11
N VAL A 124 -8.13 1.80 4.76
CA VAL A 124 -6.77 1.52 5.22
C VAL A 124 -6.71 1.55 6.74
N GLU A 125 -7.35 2.55 7.36
CA GLU A 125 -7.37 2.66 8.81
C GLU A 125 -8.09 1.47 9.44
N ARG A 126 -9.19 1.05 8.84
CA ARG A 126 -9.95 -0.10 9.33
C ARG A 126 -9.12 -1.39 9.26
N ILE A 127 -8.49 -1.62 8.11
CA ILE A 127 -7.70 -2.83 7.91
C ILE A 127 -6.49 -2.85 8.84
N ARG A 128 -5.81 -1.71 8.96
CA ARG A 128 -4.64 -1.60 9.81
C ARG A 128 -4.99 -1.87 11.28
N SER A 129 -6.08 -1.29 11.74
CA SER A 129 -6.53 -1.50 13.11
C SER A 129 -6.94 -2.94 13.37
N SER A 130 -7.59 -3.56 12.39
CA SER A 130 -8.00 -4.95 12.49
C SER A 130 -6.81 -5.89 12.60
N LYS A 131 -5.77 -5.63 11.81
CA LYS A 131 -4.58 -6.48 11.85
C LYS A 131 -3.86 -6.39 13.20
N LYS A 132 -3.88 -5.20 13.80
CA LYS A 132 -3.22 -5.03 15.08
C LYS A 132 -3.90 -5.80 16.21
N ALA A 133 -5.17 -6.03 16.07
CA ALA A 133 -5.88 -6.81 17.07
C ALA A 133 -5.47 -8.27 16.96
#